data_52e0229af6936b927c233d57aa84dd2c
#
_entry.id   52e0229af6936b927c233d57aa84dd2c
#
_cell.length_a   1.000
_cell.length_b   1.000
_cell.length_c   1.000
_cell.angle_alpha   90.00
_cell.angle_beta   90.00
_cell.angle_gamma   90.00
#
_symmetry.space_group_name_H-M   'P 1'
#
loop_
_entity.id
_entity.type
_entity.pdbx_description
1 polymer ?
#
loop_
_entity_poly.entity_id
_entity_poly.type
_entity_poly.pdbx_seq_one_letter_code
_entity_poly.pdbx_strand_id
1 'polypeptide(L)'
;MFKLKVSDAKLLRDMATAISILVDEATFKIDPEGLKLRAMDPSRVAMIDFEWPKSLFQEYTATEPTKICLNISELLKLLKRAGKEEAVELSLDDKTGRLLVTITGKYSRNFTMPTLEASEEEVPTPKISFNVKAKTTTQGLSQAIEDAQLVSDHVRIEAEPEKLTLSASGDLMGATITLQKGNDALLDLEVKESAKATFSLSYLSEIIKAASATSDIATLEFSSDMPVRIDFQQQKEGKLTFFLAPRIETE
;
A
#
# COMPACT_ATOMS: atom_id res chain seq x y z
N MET A 1 17.90 -14.32 -14.25
CA MET A 1 18.06 -14.95 -12.89
C MET A 1 18.04 -13.85 -11.84
N PHE A 2 17.27 -14.02 -10.76
CA PHE A 2 17.31 -13.07 -9.63
C PHE A 2 17.43 -13.83 -8.30
N LYS A 3 17.97 -13.11 -7.29
CA LYS A 3 18.05 -13.52 -5.91
C LYS A 3 17.88 -12.30 -5.02
N LEU A 4 16.87 -12.31 -4.14
CA LEU A 4 16.52 -11.23 -3.23
C LEU A 4 16.51 -11.79 -1.82
N LYS A 5 17.20 -11.14 -0.86
CA LYS A 5 17.22 -11.56 0.53
C LYS A 5 16.97 -10.38 1.46
N VAL A 6 16.06 -10.56 2.38
CA VAL A 6 15.85 -9.65 3.51
C VAL A 6 16.28 -10.30 4.81
N SER A 7 16.84 -9.50 5.71
CA SER A 7 17.27 -9.98 7.03
C SER A 7 16.10 -10.16 8.01
N ASP A 8 14.95 -9.52 7.75
CA ASP A 8 13.75 -9.60 8.55
C ASP A 8 12.55 -9.96 7.66
N ALA A 9 11.99 -11.13 7.88
CA ALA A 9 10.80 -11.62 7.19
C ALA A 9 9.58 -10.69 7.34
N LYS A 10 9.55 -9.87 8.40
CA LYS A 10 8.47 -8.90 8.63
C LYS A 10 8.30 -7.95 7.45
N LEU A 11 9.39 -7.47 6.86
CA LEU A 11 9.34 -6.56 5.72
C LEU A 11 8.56 -7.15 4.54
N LEU A 12 8.91 -8.37 4.11
CA LEU A 12 8.21 -9.04 3.02
C LEU A 12 6.76 -9.38 3.37
N ARG A 13 6.50 -9.77 4.63
CA ARG A 13 5.15 -10.08 5.10
C ARG A 13 4.25 -8.86 5.08
N ASP A 14 4.73 -7.72 5.58
CA ASP A 14 3.96 -6.48 5.64
C ASP A 14 3.70 -5.95 4.22
N MET A 15 4.69 -6.03 3.33
CA MET A 15 4.51 -5.75 1.90
C MET A 15 3.45 -6.65 1.26
N ALA A 16 3.57 -7.97 1.41
CA ALA A 16 2.61 -8.90 0.84
C ALA A 16 1.20 -8.68 1.42
N THR A 17 1.09 -8.31 2.70
CA THR A 17 -0.18 -7.93 3.32
C THR A 17 -0.75 -6.67 2.66
N ALA A 18 0.05 -5.63 2.46
CA ALA A 18 -0.40 -4.39 1.83
C ALA A 18 -0.85 -4.61 0.37
N ILE A 19 -0.20 -5.51 -0.37
CA ILE A 19 -0.60 -5.85 -1.75
C ILE A 19 -1.89 -6.69 -1.75
N SER A 20 -2.03 -7.65 -0.83
CA SER A 20 -3.13 -8.62 -0.80
C SER A 20 -4.51 -8.02 -0.55
N ILE A 21 -4.59 -6.76 -0.09
CA ILE A 21 -5.87 -6.06 0.09
C ILE A 21 -6.53 -5.64 -1.23
N LEU A 22 -5.72 -5.46 -2.29
CA LEU A 22 -6.24 -5.03 -3.59
C LEU A 22 -6.26 -6.15 -4.62
N VAL A 23 -5.28 -7.08 -4.58
CA VAL A 23 -5.12 -8.10 -5.60
C VAL A 23 -4.68 -9.44 -5.02
N ASP A 24 -5.25 -10.54 -5.55
CA ASP A 24 -4.84 -11.90 -5.20
C ASP A 24 -3.58 -12.33 -5.96
N GLU A 25 -3.39 -11.82 -7.17
CA GLU A 25 -2.27 -12.12 -8.04
C GLU A 25 -1.59 -10.81 -8.46
N ALA A 26 -0.26 -10.80 -8.45
CA ALA A 26 0.51 -9.61 -8.76
C ALA A 26 1.76 -9.91 -9.57
N THR A 27 1.99 -9.10 -10.60
CA THR A 27 3.20 -9.15 -11.43
C THR A 27 4.24 -8.19 -10.89
N PHE A 28 5.33 -8.74 -10.38
CA PHE A 28 6.51 -7.99 -9.97
C PHE A 28 7.45 -7.79 -11.14
N LYS A 29 7.99 -6.59 -11.26
CA LYS A 29 9.13 -6.26 -12.12
C LYS A 29 10.38 -6.21 -11.25
N ILE A 30 11.37 -7.02 -11.58
CA ILE A 30 12.64 -7.14 -10.89
C ILE A 30 13.72 -6.70 -11.87
N ASP A 31 14.43 -5.62 -11.57
CA ASP A 31 15.50 -5.08 -12.40
C ASP A 31 16.75 -4.78 -11.55
N PRO A 32 17.91 -4.40 -12.12
CA PRO A 32 19.12 -4.09 -11.36
C PRO A 32 18.97 -2.98 -10.31
N GLU A 33 17.92 -2.16 -10.37
CA GLU A 33 17.67 -1.07 -9.44
C GLU A 33 16.75 -1.46 -8.28
N GLY A 34 15.89 -2.47 -8.47
CA GLY A 34 15.00 -2.91 -7.40
C GLY A 34 13.81 -3.75 -7.84
N LEU A 35 12.87 -3.90 -6.92
CA LEU A 35 11.62 -4.62 -7.05
C LEU A 35 10.48 -3.62 -7.17
N LYS A 36 9.66 -3.75 -8.21
CA LYS A 36 8.54 -2.84 -8.50
C LYS A 36 7.26 -3.61 -8.76
N LEU A 37 6.16 -3.02 -8.39
CA LEU A 37 4.82 -3.52 -8.68
C LEU A 37 3.86 -2.36 -8.85
N ARG A 38 2.99 -2.46 -9.84
CA ARG A 38 1.82 -1.60 -9.96
C ARG A 38 0.63 -2.47 -10.35
N ALA A 39 -0.43 -2.39 -9.58
CA ALA A 39 -1.63 -3.18 -9.81
C ALA A 39 -2.89 -2.39 -9.46
N MET A 40 -3.98 -2.69 -10.14
CA MET A 40 -5.32 -2.20 -9.82
C MET A 40 -6.17 -3.32 -9.25
N ASP A 41 -7.08 -2.99 -8.36
CA ASP A 41 -8.11 -3.92 -7.93
C ASP A 41 -9.03 -4.32 -9.11
N PRO A 42 -9.74 -5.46 -9.03
CA PRO A 42 -10.60 -5.92 -10.12
C PRO A 42 -11.71 -4.94 -10.52
N SER A 43 -12.17 -4.11 -9.59
CA SER A 43 -13.20 -3.08 -9.82
C SER A 43 -12.64 -1.80 -10.44
N ARG A 44 -11.31 -1.69 -10.55
CA ARG A 44 -10.58 -0.50 -11.04
C ARG A 44 -10.86 0.78 -10.25
N VAL A 45 -11.15 0.64 -8.97
CA VAL A 45 -11.41 1.73 -8.02
C VAL A 45 -10.16 2.12 -7.26
N ALA A 46 -9.29 1.15 -6.97
CA ALA A 46 -8.07 1.36 -6.22
C ALA A 46 -6.84 0.84 -6.97
N MET A 47 -5.69 1.47 -6.72
CA MET A 47 -4.40 1.09 -7.30
C MET A 47 -3.33 1.13 -6.24
N ILE A 48 -2.40 0.18 -6.28
CA ILE A 48 -1.16 0.18 -5.53
C ILE A 48 0.02 0.45 -6.47
N ASP A 49 0.94 1.32 -6.06
CA ASP A 49 2.23 1.58 -6.70
C ASP A 49 3.33 1.38 -5.66
N PHE A 50 4.09 0.32 -5.84
CA PHE A 50 5.08 -0.15 -4.88
C PHE A 50 6.44 -0.22 -5.55
N GLU A 51 7.48 0.27 -4.84
CA GLU A 51 8.86 0.19 -5.30
C GLU A 51 9.80 0.02 -4.11
N TRP A 52 10.63 -1.02 -4.16
CA TRP A 52 11.72 -1.24 -3.23
C TRP A 52 13.05 -1.18 -3.97
N PRO A 53 13.91 -0.19 -3.68
CA PRO A 53 15.25 -0.13 -4.24
C PRO A 53 16.10 -1.29 -3.71
N LYS A 54 17.11 -1.70 -4.47
CA LYS A 54 18.03 -2.78 -4.07
C LYS A 54 18.69 -2.57 -2.71
N SER A 55 18.84 -1.31 -2.27
CA SER A 55 19.39 -0.96 -0.96
C SER A 55 18.56 -1.43 0.25
N LEU A 56 17.29 -1.79 0.05
CA LEU A 56 16.43 -2.37 1.09
C LEU A 56 16.76 -3.83 1.39
N PHE A 57 17.34 -4.52 0.44
CA PHE A 57 17.69 -5.93 0.58
C PHE A 57 19.06 -6.11 1.23
N GLN A 58 19.24 -7.20 1.95
CA GLN A 58 20.54 -7.63 2.47
C GLN A 58 21.43 -8.15 1.33
N GLU A 59 20.84 -8.92 0.41
CA GLU A 59 21.45 -9.38 -0.82
C GLU A 59 20.46 -9.14 -1.97
N TYR A 60 20.94 -8.58 -3.04
CA TYR A 60 20.16 -8.30 -4.24
C TYR A 60 20.97 -8.64 -5.49
N THR A 61 20.48 -9.53 -6.28
CA THR A 61 21.05 -9.86 -7.59
C THR A 61 19.92 -9.96 -8.60
N ALA A 62 19.98 -9.16 -9.65
CA ALA A 62 19.12 -9.26 -10.81
C ALA A 62 19.97 -8.93 -12.03
N THR A 63 20.29 -9.93 -12.85
CA THR A 63 21.18 -9.79 -14.01
C THR A 63 20.46 -9.19 -15.21
N GLU A 64 19.16 -9.46 -15.30
CA GLU A 64 18.28 -9.00 -16.39
C GLU A 64 16.92 -8.64 -15.84
N PRO A 65 16.24 -7.65 -16.45
CA PRO A 65 14.86 -7.35 -16.08
C PRO A 65 13.98 -8.60 -16.22
N THR A 66 13.29 -8.94 -15.15
CA THR A 66 12.45 -10.15 -15.08
C THR A 66 11.06 -9.74 -14.58
N LYS A 67 10.01 -10.25 -15.22
CA LYS A 67 8.64 -10.18 -14.71
C LYS A 67 8.28 -11.52 -14.08
N ILE A 68 7.70 -11.50 -12.90
CA ILE A 68 7.21 -12.71 -12.22
C ILE A 68 5.83 -12.42 -11.62
N CYS A 69 4.85 -13.24 -12.00
CA CYS A 69 3.51 -13.18 -11.42
C CYS A 69 3.36 -14.23 -10.33
N LEU A 70 2.87 -13.81 -9.17
CA LEU A 70 2.73 -14.62 -7.97
C LEU A 70 1.32 -14.53 -7.40
N ASN A 71 0.82 -15.63 -6.86
CA ASN A 71 -0.34 -15.60 -5.98
C ASN A 71 0.11 -15.06 -4.61
N ILE A 72 -0.36 -13.86 -4.27
CA ILE A 72 0.07 -13.12 -3.07
C ILE A 72 -0.43 -13.78 -1.80
N SER A 73 -1.64 -14.33 -1.81
CA SER A 73 -2.21 -15.05 -0.67
C SER A 73 -1.40 -16.29 -0.32
N GLU A 74 -0.94 -17.06 -1.31
CA GLU A 74 -0.07 -18.23 -1.09
C GLU A 74 1.33 -17.81 -0.60
N LEU A 75 1.92 -16.76 -1.20
CA LEU A 75 3.19 -16.20 -0.72
C LEU A 75 3.07 -15.76 0.74
N LEU A 76 2.00 -15.04 1.08
CA LEU A 76 1.75 -14.57 2.44
C LEU A 76 1.60 -15.70 3.45
N LYS A 77 0.97 -16.83 3.08
CA LYS A 77 0.91 -18.04 3.93
C LYS A 77 2.30 -18.55 4.29
N LEU A 78 3.22 -18.57 3.31
CA LEU A 78 4.62 -18.97 3.55
C LEU A 78 5.34 -17.98 4.44
N LEU A 79 5.21 -16.68 4.17
CA LEU A 79 5.84 -15.61 4.94
C LEU A 79 5.36 -15.55 6.40
N LYS A 80 4.09 -15.88 6.66
CA LYS A 80 3.54 -16.00 8.03
C LYS A 80 4.18 -17.13 8.85
N ARG A 81 4.88 -18.09 8.21
CA ARG A 81 5.63 -19.13 8.90
C ARG A 81 6.99 -18.66 9.41
N ALA A 82 7.49 -17.54 8.91
CA ALA A 82 8.73 -16.95 9.35
C ALA A 82 8.52 -16.22 10.69
N GLY A 83 9.39 -16.49 11.64
CA GLY A 83 9.45 -15.82 12.94
C GLY A 83 10.10 -14.44 12.86
N LYS A 84 10.17 -13.78 14.01
CA LYS A 84 10.98 -12.57 14.17
C LYS A 84 12.46 -12.91 13.96
N GLU A 85 13.19 -12.01 13.31
CA GLU A 85 14.64 -12.16 13.05
C GLU A 85 15.03 -13.33 12.14
N GLU A 86 14.07 -13.95 11.45
CA GLU A 86 14.38 -14.91 10.41
C GLU A 86 14.53 -14.21 9.07
N ALA A 87 15.60 -14.56 8.34
CA ALA A 87 15.85 -14.06 6.99
C ALA A 87 14.99 -14.82 5.98
N VAL A 88 14.56 -14.10 4.94
CA VAL A 88 13.85 -14.70 3.79
C VAL A 88 14.60 -14.39 2.52
N GLU A 89 14.83 -15.42 1.74
CA GLU A 89 15.42 -15.35 0.40
C GLU A 89 14.39 -15.81 -0.64
N LEU A 90 14.24 -15.01 -1.69
CA LEU A 90 13.42 -15.32 -2.87
C LEU A 90 14.34 -15.47 -4.08
N SER A 91 14.21 -16.56 -4.82
CA SER A 91 14.93 -16.78 -6.06
C SER A 91 14.10 -17.55 -7.07
N LEU A 92 14.39 -17.39 -8.35
CA LEU A 92 13.73 -18.14 -9.41
C LEU A 92 14.59 -19.36 -9.76
N ASP A 93 13.98 -20.55 -9.78
CA ASP A 93 14.58 -21.74 -10.38
C ASP A 93 14.41 -21.66 -11.90
N ASP A 94 15.49 -21.38 -12.61
CA ASP A 94 15.47 -21.20 -14.07
C ASP A 94 15.08 -22.49 -14.83
N LYS A 95 15.21 -23.67 -14.23
CA LYS A 95 14.85 -24.94 -14.87
C LYS A 95 13.36 -25.22 -14.83
N THR A 96 12.72 -24.85 -13.73
CA THR A 96 11.31 -25.17 -13.48
C THR A 96 10.40 -23.95 -13.58
N GLY A 97 10.95 -22.71 -13.62
CA GLY A 97 10.20 -21.47 -13.59
C GLY A 97 9.49 -21.22 -12.25
N ARG A 98 9.86 -21.95 -11.18
CA ARG A 98 9.20 -21.84 -9.87
C ARG A 98 9.93 -20.87 -8.96
N LEU A 99 9.19 -20.17 -8.11
CA LEU A 99 9.76 -19.37 -7.05
C LEU A 99 10.22 -20.27 -5.90
N LEU A 100 11.48 -20.13 -5.51
CA LEU A 100 12.05 -20.72 -4.31
C LEU A 100 11.99 -19.70 -3.18
N VAL A 101 11.42 -20.09 -2.04
CA VAL A 101 11.32 -19.28 -0.83
C VAL A 101 12.10 -19.99 0.27
N THR A 102 13.25 -19.45 0.65
CA THR A 102 14.08 -19.99 1.72
C THR A 102 13.95 -19.12 2.96
N ILE A 103 13.52 -19.71 4.07
CA ILE A 103 13.45 -19.05 5.38
C ILE A 103 14.56 -19.60 6.24
N THR A 104 15.45 -18.72 6.72
CA THR A 104 16.64 -19.09 7.50
C THR A 104 16.58 -18.47 8.88
N GLY A 105 16.66 -19.32 9.90
CA GLY A 105 16.72 -18.98 11.31
C GLY A 105 17.51 -20.04 12.06
N LYS A 106 16.95 -20.64 13.11
CA LYS A 106 17.55 -21.79 13.81
C LYS A 106 17.75 -23.01 12.91
N TYR A 107 16.93 -23.13 11.90
CA TYR A 107 17.02 -24.14 10.82
C TYR A 107 16.55 -23.52 9.51
N SER A 108 16.91 -24.12 8.39
CA SER A 108 16.50 -23.66 7.06
C SER A 108 15.23 -24.39 6.60
N ARG A 109 14.31 -23.66 5.99
CA ARG A 109 13.07 -24.17 5.39
C ARG A 109 12.99 -23.71 3.96
N ASN A 110 12.83 -24.64 3.05
CA ASN A 110 12.75 -24.35 1.62
C ASN A 110 11.35 -24.69 1.13
N PHE A 111 10.72 -23.72 0.50
CA PHE A 111 9.42 -23.87 -0.13
C PHE A 111 9.55 -23.56 -1.62
N THR A 112 8.72 -24.22 -2.40
CA THR A 112 8.65 -23.99 -3.85
C THR A 112 7.21 -23.69 -4.21
N MET A 113 6.97 -22.54 -4.85
CA MET A 113 5.63 -22.19 -5.32
C MET A 113 5.62 -21.96 -6.83
N PRO A 114 4.50 -22.24 -7.52
CA PRO A 114 4.38 -21.96 -8.93
C PRO A 114 4.39 -20.45 -9.17
N THR A 115 4.91 -20.04 -10.31
CA THR A 115 4.68 -18.72 -10.88
C THR A 115 3.48 -18.80 -11.82
N LEU A 116 2.83 -17.68 -12.02
CA LEU A 116 1.71 -17.53 -12.94
C LEU A 116 2.18 -16.81 -14.20
N GLU A 117 1.37 -16.83 -15.24
CA GLU A 117 1.65 -16.08 -16.45
C GLU A 117 1.62 -14.56 -16.13
N ALA A 118 2.72 -13.89 -16.43
CA ALA A 118 2.83 -12.46 -16.13
C ALA A 118 1.99 -11.64 -17.13
N SER A 119 1.18 -10.72 -16.62
CA SER A 119 0.43 -9.80 -17.48
C SER A 119 1.38 -8.85 -18.22
N GLU A 120 1.13 -8.67 -19.51
CA GLU A 120 1.79 -7.66 -20.31
C GLU A 120 1.13 -6.27 -20.16
N GLU A 121 -0.07 -6.21 -19.61
CA GLU A 121 -0.80 -4.95 -19.39
C GLU A 121 -0.06 -4.09 -18.35
N GLU A 122 0.33 -2.90 -18.77
CA GLU A 122 0.96 -1.94 -17.87
C GLU A 122 -0.08 -0.96 -17.33
N VAL A 123 -0.23 -0.92 -16.02
CA VAL A 123 -1.06 0.09 -15.35
C VAL A 123 -0.33 1.43 -15.41
N PRO A 124 -0.91 2.46 -16.09
CA PRO A 124 -0.25 3.76 -16.19
C PRO A 124 -0.19 4.49 -14.86
N THR A 125 0.83 5.33 -14.68
CA THR A 125 0.89 6.23 -13.52
C THR A 125 -0.14 7.33 -13.69
N PRO A 126 -1.04 7.55 -12.72
CA PRO A 126 -1.96 8.68 -12.75
C PRO A 126 -1.20 10.01 -12.77
N LYS A 127 -1.52 10.87 -13.72
CA LYS A 127 -0.98 12.23 -13.81
C LYS A 127 -2.01 13.19 -13.20
N ILE A 128 -2.01 13.33 -11.89
CA ILE A 128 -2.97 14.14 -11.15
C ILE A 128 -2.22 15.28 -10.46
N SER A 129 -2.76 16.49 -10.55
CA SER A 129 -2.30 17.64 -9.75
C SER A 129 -3.17 17.76 -8.51
N PHE A 130 -2.53 17.89 -7.35
CA PHE A 130 -3.22 17.97 -6.08
C PHE A 130 -3.18 19.38 -5.48
N ASN A 131 -4.31 19.81 -4.94
CA ASN A 131 -4.46 21.09 -4.25
C ASN A 131 -4.22 21.00 -2.74
N VAL A 132 -4.38 19.79 -2.20
CA VAL A 132 -4.20 19.50 -0.77
C VAL A 132 -3.11 18.46 -0.60
N LYS A 133 -2.27 18.68 0.43
CA LYS A 133 -1.33 17.69 0.96
C LYS A 133 -1.41 17.71 2.48
N ALA A 134 -1.89 16.63 3.06
CA ALA A 134 -2.05 16.42 4.49
C ALA A 134 -1.13 15.31 4.98
N LYS A 135 -0.23 15.63 5.90
CA LYS A 135 0.66 14.66 6.55
C LYS A 135 0.09 14.28 7.90
N THR A 136 -0.26 13.02 8.08
CA THR A 136 -0.91 12.49 9.28
C THR A 136 -0.09 11.39 9.93
N THR A 137 -0.33 11.12 11.22
CA THR A 137 0.04 9.82 11.77
C THR A 137 -0.91 8.76 11.24
N THR A 138 -0.38 7.59 10.91
CA THR A 138 -1.20 6.46 10.42
C THR A 138 -2.23 6.04 11.47
N GLN A 139 -1.84 6.08 12.75
CA GLN A 139 -2.74 5.79 13.87
C GLN A 139 -3.90 6.79 13.96
N GLY A 140 -3.63 8.10 13.90
CA GLY A 140 -4.66 9.14 13.97
C GLY A 140 -5.64 9.06 12.79
N LEU A 141 -5.11 8.79 11.59
CA LEU A 141 -5.94 8.57 10.41
C LEU A 141 -6.80 7.31 10.53
N SER A 142 -6.24 6.20 11.05
CA SER A 142 -6.98 4.95 11.28
C SER A 142 -8.15 5.16 12.23
N GLN A 143 -7.92 5.83 13.36
CA GLN A 143 -8.97 6.13 14.33
C GLN A 143 -10.09 6.99 13.71
N ALA A 144 -9.73 8.04 12.97
CA ALA A 144 -10.72 8.89 12.31
C ALA A 144 -11.58 8.12 11.28
N ILE A 145 -10.97 7.19 10.55
CA ILE A 145 -11.68 6.32 9.61
C ILE A 145 -12.56 5.31 10.33
N GLU A 146 -12.09 4.71 11.42
CA GLU A 146 -12.87 3.77 12.24
C GLU A 146 -14.08 4.45 12.88
N ASP A 147 -13.95 5.67 13.38
CA ASP A 147 -15.07 6.47 13.90
C ASP A 147 -16.12 6.76 12.80
N ALA A 148 -15.67 7.12 11.61
CA ALA A 148 -16.58 7.35 10.47
C ALA A 148 -17.31 6.08 10.03
N GLN A 149 -16.66 4.91 10.11
CA GLN A 149 -17.26 3.60 9.77
C GLN A 149 -18.42 3.19 10.68
N LEU A 150 -18.50 3.74 11.91
CA LEU A 150 -19.64 3.49 12.80
C LEU A 150 -20.95 4.06 12.25
N VAL A 151 -20.85 4.99 11.31
CA VAL A 151 -21.98 5.80 10.85
C VAL A 151 -22.36 5.51 9.41
N SER A 152 -21.39 5.27 8.53
CA SER A 152 -21.61 5.18 7.08
C SER A 152 -20.57 4.29 6.40
N ASP A 153 -20.87 3.87 5.17
CA ASP A 153 -19.94 3.18 4.27
C ASP A 153 -19.05 4.16 3.49
N HIS A 154 -19.30 5.47 3.62
CA HIS A 154 -18.60 6.52 2.89
C HIS A 154 -18.21 7.66 3.82
N VAL A 155 -17.10 8.31 3.50
CA VAL A 155 -16.60 9.49 4.20
C VAL A 155 -16.31 10.59 3.20
N ARG A 156 -16.77 11.80 3.51
CA ARG A 156 -16.33 13.04 2.85
C ARG A 156 -15.12 13.57 3.58
N ILE A 157 -14.01 13.74 2.86
CA ILE A 157 -12.79 14.37 3.36
C ILE A 157 -12.75 15.79 2.79
N GLU A 158 -12.63 16.78 3.66
CA GLU A 158 -12.58 18.20 3.32
C GLU A 158 -11.37 18.85 3.98
N ALA A 159 -10.60 19.61 3.20
CA ALA A 159 -9.45 20.36 3.69
C ALA A 159 -9.64 21.86 3.54
N GLU A 160 -9.44 22.57 4.63
CA GLU A 160 -9.32 24.02 4.74
C GLU A 160 -7.92 24.36 5.29
N PRO A 161 -7.42 25.60 5.20
CA PRO A 161 -6.04 25.94 5.51
C PRO A 161 -5.51 25.44 6.87
N GLU A 162 -6.37 25.31 7.89
CA GLU A 162 -5.96 24.96 9.25
C GLU A 162 -6.51 23.61 9.74
N LYS A 163 -7.33 22.93 8.94
CA LYS A 163 -7.97 21.69 9.38
C LYS A 163 -8.26 20.71 8.23
N LEU A 164 -8.25 19.45 8.58
CA LEU A 164 -8.76 18.35 7.77
C LEU A 164 -9.98 17.78 8.48
N THR A 165 -11.12 17.72 7.80
CA THR A 165 -12.39 17.24 8.35
C THR A 165 -12.84 15.98 7.62
N LEU A 166 -13.16 14.94 8.37
CA LEU A 166 -13.80 13.72 7.89
C LEU A 166 -15.24 13.72 8.35
N SER A 167 -16.19 13.70 7.41
CA SER A 167 -17.62 13.71 7.69
C SER A 167 -18.29 12.46 7.13
N ALA A 168 -19.09 11.79 7.95
CA ALA A 168 -19.88 10.64 7.57
C ALA A 168 -21.33 10.84 7.99
N SER A 169 -22.27 10.48 7.13
CA SER A 169 -23.70 10.61 7.39
C SER A 169 -24.41 9.29 7.10
N GLY A 170 -25.17 8.82 8.06
CA GLY A 170 -26.07 7.68 7.97
C GLY A 170 -27.51 8.08 8.28
N ASP A 171 -28.43 7.12 8.23
CA ASP A 171 -29.86 7.38 8.42
C ASP A 171 -30.22 7.86 9.83
N LEU A 172 -29.50 7.41 10.84
CA LEU A 172 -29.78 7.70 12.26
C LEU A 172 -28.72 8.56 12.94
N MET A 173 -27.49 8.58 12.42
CA MET A 173 -26.34 9.22 13.04
C MET A 173 -25.50 9.94 12.02
N GLY A 174 -24.76 10.96 12.48
CA GLY A 174 -23.71 11.63 11.74
C GLY A 174 -22.43 11.66 12.56
N ALA A 175 -21.28 11.65 11.91
CA ALA A 175 -19.98 11.85 12.52
C ALA A 175 -19.23 12.97 11.82
N THR A 176 -18.54 13.81 12.60
CA THR A 176 -17.62 14.82 12.08
C THR A 176 -16.35 14.77 12.92
N ILE A 177 -15.27 14.35 12.30
CA ILE A 177 -13.95 14.22 12.92
C ILE A 177 -13.06 15.32 12.36
N THR A 178 -12.56 16.20 13.20
CA THR A 178 -11.73 17.34 12.78
C THR A 178 -10.32 17.18 13.30
N LEU A 179 -9.37 17.14 12.39
CA LEU A 179 -7.94 17.14 12.68
C LEU A 179 -7.41 18.56 12.47
N GLN A 180 -6.91 19.18 13.54
CA GLN A 180 -6.33 20.53 13.48
C GLN A 180 -4.85 20.43 13.09
N LYS A 181 -4.38 21.34 12.24
CA LYS A 181 -2.98 21.44 11.85
C LYS A 181 -2.08 21.60 13.06
N GLY A 182 -1.01 20.79 13.11
CA GLY A 182 -0.03 20.82 14.18
C GLY A 182 -0.41 20.07 15.45
N ASN A 183 -1.51 19.28 15.45
CA ASN A 183 -1.77 18.33 16.51
C ASN A 183 -1.09 16.98 16.23
N ASP A 184 -1.14 16.07 17.20
CA ASP A 184 -0.47 14.76 17.11
C ASP A 184 -0.99 13.86 15.97
N ALA A 185 -2.18 14.12 15.43
CA ALA A 185 -2.77 13.34 14.35
C ALA A 185 -2.53 13.96 12.96
N LEU A 186 -2.54 15.30 12.84
CA LEU A 186 -2.30 16.07 11.62
C LEU A 186 -1.00 16.88 11.76
N LEU A 187 0.10 16.28 11.33
CA LEU A 187 1.46 16.80 11.51
C LEU A 187 1.72 18.03 10.65
N ASP A 188 1.18 18.03 9.42
CA ASP A 188 1.30 19.15 8.49
C ASP A 188 0.12 19.16 7.50
N LEU A 189 -0.21 20.37 7.02
CA LEU A 189 -1.28 20.59 6.06
C LEU A 189 -0.91 21.74 5.12
N GLU A 190 -0.86 21.44 3.84
CA GLU A 190 -0.69 22.41 2.75
C GLU A 190 -1.98 22.43 1.92
N VAL A 191 -2.61 23.60 1.82
CA VAL A 191 -3.85 23.80 1.05
C VAL A 191 -3.62 24.95 0.09
N LYS A 192 -3.48 24.62 -1.20
CA LYS A 192 -3.42 25.62 -2.28
C LYS A 192 -4.81 26.17 -2.59
N GLU A 193 -5.79 25.30 -2.55
CA GLU A 193 -7.21 25.57 -2.74
C GLU A 193 -7.98 24.54 -1.89
N SER A 194 -9.02 25.01 -1.17
CA SER A 194 -9.88 24.12 -0.39
C SER A 194 -10.48 23.05 -1.29
N ALA A 195 -10.43 21.80 -0.83
CA ALA A 195 -10.89 20.67 -1.61
C ALA A 195 -11.74 19.72 -0.76
N LYS A 196 -12.68 19.05 -1.43
CA LYS A 196 -13.53 18.04 -0.82
C LYS A 196 -13.72 16.87 -1.79
N ALA A 197 -13.72 15.66 -1.27
CA ALA A 197 -14.03 14.47 -2.05
C ALA A 197 -14.60 13.37 -1.12
N THR A 198 -15.45 12.51 -1.67
CA THR A 198 -16.09 11.42 -0.94
C THR A 198 -15.48 10.09 -1.35
N PHE A 199 -15.15 9.23 -0.38
CA PHE A 199 -14.47 7.96 -0.60
C PHE A 199 -15.17 6.81 0.12
N SER A 200 -14.95 5.59 -0.38
CA SER A 200 -15.38 4.36 0.29
C SER A 200 -14.56 4.10 1.55
N LEU A 201 -15.23 3.96 2.69
CA LEU A 201 -14.60 3.67 3.97
C LEU A 201 -14.04 2.25 4.03
N SER A 202 -14.64 1.27 3.32
CA SER A 202 -14.11 -0.09 3.27
C SER A 202 -12.70 -0.10 2.66
N TYR A 203 -12.51 0.54 1.50
CA TYR A 203 -11.19 0.66 0.88
C TYR A 203 -10.18 1.43 1.75
N LEU A 204 -10.59 2.60 2.27
CA LEU A 204 -9.69 3.41 3.12
C LEU A 204 -9.24 2.64 4.36
N SER A 205 -10.16 1.97 5.05
CA SER A 205 -9.86 1.21 6.26
C SER A 205 -8.89 0.06 5.98
N GLU A 206 -9.12 -0.71 4.92
CA GLU A 206 -8.24 -1.81 4.54
C GLU A 206 -6.84 -1.32 4.16
N ILE A 207 -6.74 -0.28 3.33
CA ILE A 207 -5.48 0.35 2.94
C ILE A 207 -4.69 0.81 4.18
N ILE A 208 -5.34 1.60 5.05
CA ILE A 208 -4.67 2.16 6.23
C ILE A 208 -4.26 1.05 7.20
N LYS A 209 -5.12 0.07 7.49
CA LYS A 209 -4.80 -1.06 8.38
C LYS A 209 -3.62 -1.88 7.89
N ALA A 210 -3.61 -2.23 6.60
CA ALA A 210 -2.54 -3.03 6.04
C ALA A 210 -1.20 -2.28 5.99
N ALA A 211 -1.24 -1.00 5.60
CA ALA A 211 -0.04 -0.19 5.47
C ALA A 211 0.48 0.35 6.82
N SER A 212 -0.34 0.41 7.88
CA SER A 212 0.08 0.84 9.23
C SER A 212 1.22 0.00 9.81
N ALA A 213 1.33 -1.27 9.41
CA ALA A 213 2.45 -2.13 9.80
C ALA A 213 3.79 -1.72 9.18
N THR A 214 3.76 -0.92 8.10
CA THR A 214 4.94 -0.50 7.34
C THR A 214 5.38 0.93 7.65
N SER A 215 4.48 1.78 8.16
CA SER A 215 4.75 3.20 8.38
C SER A 215 3.86 3.84 9.44
N ASP A 216 4.46 4.66 10.29
CA ASP A 216 3.75 5.49 11.27
C ASP A 216 3.19 6.78 10.66
N ILE A 217 3.56 7.10 9.42
CA ILE A 217 3.20 8.35 8.74
C ILE A 217 2.55 8.04 7.38
N ALA A 218 1.39 8.66 7.16
CA ALA A 218 0.70 8.68 5.89
C ALA A 218 0.58 10.12 5.38
N THR A 219 0.74 10.31 4.07
CA THR A 219 0.51 11.60 3.40
C THR A 219 -0.64 11.43 2.41
N LEU A 220 -1.70 12.19 2.60
CA LEU A 220 -2.84 12.23 1.70
C LEU A 220 -2.69 13.43 0.77
N GLU A 221 -2.82 13.20 -0.53
CA GLU A 221 -2.88 14.26 -1.54
C GLU A 221 -4.17 14.11 -2.34
N PHE A 222 -4.97 15.18 -2.41
CA PHE A 222 -6.23 15.15 -3.16
C PHE A 222 -6.65 16.53 -3.67
N SER A 223 -7.64 16.54 -4.54
CA SER A 223 -8.38 17.69 -5.04
C SER A 223 -9.86 17.36 -5.04
N SER A 224 -10.73 18.38 -5.21
CA SER A 224 -12.17 18.15 -5.22
C SER A 224 -12.58 17.15 -6.29
N ASP A 225 -13.32 16.11 -5.88
CA ASP A 225 -13.88 15.05 -6.72
C ASP A 225 -12.85 14.30 -7.57
N MET A 226 -11.60 14.29 -7.11
CA MET A 226 -10.48 13.58 -7.75
C MET A 226 -10.00 12.41 -6.87
N PRO A 227 -9.29 11.42 -7.44
CA PRO A 227 -8.69 10.36 -6.64
C PRO A 227 -7.78 10.89 -5.54
N VAL A 228 -7.84 10.27 -4.37
CA VAL A 228 -6.85 10.50 -3.32
C VAL A 228 -5.63 9.62 -3.55
N ARG A 229 -4.46 10.21 -3.38
CA ARG A 229 -3.18 9.53 -3.29
C ARG A 229 -2.79 9.44 -1.82
N ILE A 230 -2.41 8.25 -1.37
CA ILE A 230 -1.98 7.99 0.00
C ILE A 230 -0.59 7.38 -0.05
N ASP A 231 0.41 8.16 0.38
CA ASP A 231 1.80 7.71 0.46
C ASP A 231 2.13 7.31 1.89
N PHE A 232 2.66 6.10 2.07
CA PHE A 232 3.20 5.63 3.34
C PHE A 232 4.71 5.76 3.32
N GLN A 233 5.25 6.50 4.28
CA GLN A 233 6.69 6.76 4.35
C GLN A 233 7.46 5.46 4.57
N GLN A 234 8.28 5.07 3.61
CA GLN A 234 9.11 3.87 3.66
C GLN A 234 10.55 4.21 4.04
N GLN A 235 11.28 3.19 4.53
CA GLN A 235 12.71 3.31 4.78
C GLN A 235 13.50 3.29 3.47
N LYS A 236 14.72 3.83 3.48
CA LYS A 236 15.70 3.75 2.39
C LYS A 236 15.15 4.08 0.99
N GLU A 237 14.30 5.10 0.88
CA GLU A 237 13.69 5.54 -0.39
C GLU A 237 12.72 4.52 -1.03
N GLY A 238 12.25 3.55 -0.25
CA GLY A 238 11.15 2.68 -0.69
C GLY A 238 9.87 3.49 -0.89
N LYS A 239 8.98 2.99 -1.75
CA LYS A 239 7.70 3.62 -2.08
C LYS A 239 6.56 2.64 -1.83
N LEU A 240 5.54 3.10 -1.12
CA LEU A 240 4.24 2.44 -1.00
C LEU A 240 3.16 3.49 -1.11
N THR A 241 2.51 3.52 -2.26
CA THR A 241 1.49 4.50 -2.61
C THR A 241 0.22 3.79 -3.01
N PHE A 242 -0.90 4.28 -2.50
CA PHE A 242 -2.22 3.87 -2.96
C PHE A 242 -2.93 5.05 -3.62
N PHE A 243 -3.76 4.74 -4.61
CA PHE A 243 -4.72 5.68 -5.18
C PHE A 243 -6.10 5.08 -5.00
N LEU A 244 -7.06 5.91 -4.62
CA LEU A 244 -8.46 5.52 -4.47
C LEU A 244 -9.34 6.52 -5.21
N ALA A 245 -10.18 6.02 -6.11
CA ALA A 245 -11.13 6.85 -6.84
C ALA A 245 -12.19 7.44 -5.89
N PRO A 246 -12.63 8.67 -6.11
CA PRO A 246 -13.72 9.24 -5.35
C PRO A 246 -15.05 8.58 -5.76
N ARG A 247 -16.00 8.62 -4.85
CA ARG A 247 -17.40 8.37 -5.18
C ARG A 247 -17.98 9.67 -5.78
N ILE A 248 -18.53 9.58 -6.99
CA ILE A 248 -19.26 10.68 -7.59
C ILE A 248 -20.66 10.67 -6.98
N GLU A 249 -21.02 11.70 -6.24
CA GLU A 249 -22.39 11.92 -5.77
C GLU A 249 -23.20 12.37 -7.00
N THR A 250 -24.13 11.54 -7.47
CA THR A 250 -25.16 12.00 -8.41
C THR A 250 -26.19 12.79 -7.60
N GLU A 251 -26.31 14.07 -7.91
CA GLU A 251 -27.36 14.95 -7.39
C GLU A 251 -28.75 14.40 -7.72
#